data_35642541ace69d1b85e301cd1aff5b56
#
_entry.id   35642541ace69d1b85e301cd1aff5b56
#
_cell.length_a   1.000
_cell.length_b   1.000
_cell.length_c   1.000
_cell.angle_alpha   90.00
_cell.angle_beta   90.00
_cell.angle_gamma   90.00
#
_symmetry.space_group_name_H-M   'P 1'
#
loop_
_entity.id
_entity.type
_entity.pdbx_description
1 polymer ?
#
loop_
_entity_poly.entity_id
_entity_poly.type
_entity_poly.pdbx_seq_one_letter_code
_entity_poly.pdbx_strand_id
1 'polypeptide(L)'
;MCIRDRSIKQNPNISMCFHWKSLLRQIRIVGTAEKVSDDEADSYYNSRSYGSRIGAWASNQSSILKDREELNQSIKKFKDLYKDENNVPRPDHWSGWRLKHHEIEFWLDGENRIHERLKYIKENNDWKKILLSP
;
A
#
# COMPACT_ATOMS: atom_id res chain seq x y z
N MET A 1 -12.08 -6.80 -7.74
CA MET A 1 -11.63 -5.51 -7.16
C MET A 1 -11.39 -5.71 -5.67
N CYS A 2 -10.21 -5.35 -5.18
CA CYS A 2 -9.82 -5.50 -3.77
C CYS A 2 -10.77 -4.71 -2.85
N ILE A 3 -11.05 -5.24 -1.64
CA ILE A 3 -11.87 -4.53 -0.62
C ILE A 3 -11.27 -3.17 -0.29
N ARG A 4 -9.93 -3.09 -0.15
CA ARG A 4 -9.20 -1.85 0.07
C ARG A 4 -9.47 -0.82 -1.03
N ASP A 5 -9.41 -1.22 -2.30
CA ASP A 5 -9.60 -0.30 -3.44
C ASP A 5 -11.02 0.27 -3.45
N ARG A 6 -12.01 -0.55 -3.10
CA ARG A 6 -13.39 -0.12 -2.95
C ARG A 6 -13.55 0.89 -1.81
N SER A 7 -12.96 0.62 -0.66
CA SER A 7 -13.00 1.51 0.50
C SER A 7 -12.33 2.85 0.22
N ILE A 8 -11.15 2.84 -0.43
CA ILE A 8 -10.43 4.08 -0.80
C ILE A 8 -11.23 4.90 -1.82
N LYS A 9 -11.91 4.26 -2.78
CA LYS A 9 -12.78 4.96 -3.73
C LYS A 9 -13.98 5.63 -3.06
N GLN A 10 -14.52 5.03 -2.00
CA GLN A 10 -15.63 5.60 -1.24
C GLN A 10 -15.17 6.70 -0.28
N ASN A 11 -14.01 6.53 0.36
CA ASN A 11 -13.40 7.51 1.24
C ASN A 11 -11.88 7.54 1.00
N PRO A 12 -11.39 8.55 0.25
CA PRO A 12 -9.97 8.66 -0.06
C PRO A 12 -9.11 9.17 1.11
N ASN A 13 -9.72 9.60 2.22
CA ASN A 13 -8.96 10.02 3.41
C ASN A 13 -8.38 8.78 4.09
N ILE A 14 -7.06 8.71 4.15
CA ILE A 14 -6.34 7.57 4.70
C ILE A 14 -5.24 8.00 5.65
N SER A 15 -4.84 7.07 6.50
CA SER A 15 -3.63 7.21 7.32
C SER A 15 -2.74 5.98 7.20
N MET A 16 -1.44 6.19 7.35
CA MET A 16 -0.43 5.13 7.45
C MET A 16 0.31 5.27 8.78
N CYS A 17 0.64 4.15 9.40
CA CYS A 17 1.42 4.11 10.62
C CYS A 17 2.62 3.17 10.43
N PHE A 18 3.80 3.67 10.75
CA PHE A 18 5.03 2.90 10.79
C PHE A 18 5.51 2.88 12.24
N HIS A 19 5.72 1.68 12.79
CA HIS A 19 6.17 1.50 14.16
C HIS A 19 7.43 0.64 14.21
N TRP A 20 8.51 1.21 14.72
CA TRP A 20 9.79 0.53 14.95
C TRP A 20 9.96 0.26 16.44
N LYS A 21 9.54 -0.92 16.88
CA LYS A 21 9.62 -1.33 18.29
C LYS A 21 11.02 -1.20 18.88
N SER A 22 12.04 -1.66 18.15
CA SER A 22 13.43 -1.61 18.60
C SER A 22 13.99 -0.19 18.74
N LEU A 23 13.40 0.78 18.04
CA LEU A 23 13.79 2.18 18.09
C LEU A 23 12.88 3.01 19.01
N LEU A 24 11.81 2.41 19.53
CA LEU A 24 10.77 3.08 20.32
C LEU A 24 10.20 4.31 19.60
N ARG A 25 10.01 4.20 18.27
CA ARG A 25 9.58 5.29 17.41
C ARG A 25 8.39 4.90 16.55
N GLN A 26 7.53 5.87 16.29
CA GLN A 26 6.41 5.74 15.37
C GLN A 26 6.32 6.97 14.47
N ILE A 27 5.92 6.74 13.22
CA ILE A 27 5.52 7.81 12.30
C ILE A 27 4.08 7.53 11.87
N ARG A 28 3.23 8.54 11.98
CA ARG A 28 1.86 8.51 11.47
C ARG A 28 1.70 9.56 10.39
N ILE A 29 1.22 9.16 9.23
CA ILE A 29 1.01 10.01 8.07
C ILE A 29 -0.47 10.03 7.77
N VAL A 30 -1.05 11.23 7.60
CA VAL A 30 -2.45 11.43 7.20
C VAL A 30 -2.49 12.16 5.86
N GLY A 31 -3.40 11.75 5.01
CA GLY A 31 -3.51 12.32 3.69
C GLY A 31 -4.67 11.77 2.88
N THR A 32 -4.65 12.10 1.60
CA THR A 32 -5.63 11.64 0.63
C THR A 32 -5.00 10.63 -0.32
N ALA A 33 -5.68 9.52 -0.56
CA ALA A 33 -5.25 8.54 -1.55
C ALA A 33 -5.63 8.99 -2.95
N GLU A 34 -4.68 8.93 -3.87
CA GLU A 34 -4.89 9.09 -5.31
C GLU A 34 -4.40 7.85 -6.06
N LYS A 35 -5.08 7.47 -7.12
CA LYS A 35 -4.64 6.36 -7.96
C LYS A 35 -3.37 6.78 -8.70
N VAL A 36 -2.36 5.90 -8.74
CA VAL A 36 -1.16 6.13 -9.56
C VAL A 36 -1.49 6.04 -11.06
N SER A 37 -0.66 6.63 -11.91
CA SER A 37 -0.79 6.50 -13.37
C SER A 37 -0.60 5.06 -13.82
N ASP A 38 -1.07 4.74 -15.01
CA ASP A 38 -0.88 3.39 -15.58
C ASP A 38 0.61 3.12 -15.86
N ASP A 39 1.36 4.10 -16.35
CA ASP A 39 2.81 3.98 -16.57
C ASP A 39 3.57 3.65 -15.28
N GLU A 40 3.21 4.28 -14.19
CA GLU A 40 3.80 4.03 -12.88
C GLU A 40 3.41 2.65 -12.34
N ALA A 41 2.15 2.26 -12.54
CA ALA A 41 1.67 0.92 -12.16
C ALA A 41 2.37 -0.16 -13.00
N ASP A 42 2.55 0.05 -14.30
CA ASP A 42 3.25 -0.87 -15.21
C ASP A 42 4.73 -0.98 -14.84
N SER A 43 5.39 0.13 -14.58
CA SER A 43 6.80 0.15 -14.15
C SER A 43 7.00 -0.67 -12.88
N TYR A 44 6.17 -0.45 -11.87
CA TYR A 44 6.26 -1.22 -10.63
C TYR A 44 5.85 -2.68 -10.81
N TYR A 45 4.82 -2.97 -11.61
CA TYR A 45 4.40 -4.34 -11.91
C TYR A 45 5.53 -5.13 -12.57
N ASN A 46 6.23 -4.55 -13.55
CA ASN A 46 7.31 -5.18 -14.28
C ASN A 46 8.57 -5.41 -13.41
N SER A 47 8.77 -4.59 -12.37
CA SER A 47 9.87 -4.81 -11.41
C SER A 47 9.66 -6.02 -10.48
N ARG A 48 8.45 -6.59 -10.44
CA ARG A 48 8.13 -7.74 -9.59
C ARG A 48 8.63 -9.05 -10.21
N SER A 49 8.91 -10.03 -9.34
CA SER A 49 9.27 -11.37 -9.81
C SER A 49 8.16 -12.00 -10.66
N TYR A 50 8.53 -12.87 -11.60
CA TYR A 50 7.59 -13.60 -12.46
C TYR A 50 6.46 -14.25 -11.66
N GLY A 51 6.79 -15.01 -10.60
CA GLY A 51 5.78 -15.66 -9.76
C GLY A 51 4.78 -14.69 -9.12
N SER A 52 5.23 -13.48 -8.75
CA SER A 52 4.35 -12.43 -8.21
C SER A 52 3.44 -11.83 -9.29
N ARG A 53 3.92 -11.72 -10.53
CA ARG A 53 3.11 -11.26 -11.67
C ARG A 53 2.06 -12.28 -12.04
N ILE A 54 2.43 -13.56 -12.11
CA ILE A 54 1.47 -14.67 -12.31
C ILE A 54 0.44 -14.72 -11.17
N GLY A 55 0.85 -14.54 -9.91
CA GLY A 55 -0.06 -14.49 -8.77
C GLY A 55 -1.12 -13.38 -8.87
N ALA A 56 -0.80 -12.25 -9.50
CA ALA A 56 -1.75 -11.17 -9.73
C ALA A 56 -2.88 -11.56 -10.71
N TRP A 57 -2.61 -12.44 -11.66
CA TRP A 57 -3.59 -13.04 -12.57
C TRP A 57 -4.36 -14.19 -11.94
N ALA A 58 -3.66 -15.05 -11.20
CA ALA A 58 -4.21 -16.29 -10.67
C ALA A 58 -5.13 -16.09 -9.46
N SER A 59 -4.89 -15.03 -8.67
CA SER A 59 -5.60 -14.79 -7.41
C SER A 59 -6.74 -13.79 -7.58
N ASN A 60 -7.96 -14.23 -7.30
CA ASN A 60 -9.08 -13.32 -7.07
C ASN A 60 -9.07 -12.90 -5.59
N GLN A 61 -8.33 -11.85 -5.27
CA GLN A 61 -8.04 -11.43 -3.90
C GLN A 61 -9.29 -11.30 -3.03
N SER A 62 -9.26 -11.92 -1.85
CA SER A 62 -10.34 -11.93 -0.84
C SER A 62 -11.62 -12.67 -1.26
N SER A 63 -11.60 -13.43 -2.35
CA SER A 63 -12.67 -14.38 -2.69
C SER A 63 -12.52 -15.66 -1.88
N ILE A 64 -13.64 -16.34 -1.66
CA ILE A 64 -13.65 -17.68 -1.06
C ILE A 64 -13.03 -18.65 -2.07
N LEU A 65 -12.05 -19.43 -1.64
CA LEU A 65 -11.52 -20.57 -2.36
C LEU A 65 -12.21 -21.84 -1.86
N LYS A 66 -12.53 -22.74 -2.77
CA LYS A 66 -13.04 -24.06 -2.41
C LYS A 66 -11.97 -24.86 -1.66
N ASP A 67 -10.76 -24.85 -2.22
CA ASP A 67 -9.59 -25.52 -1.66
C ASP A 67 -8.29 -24.88 -2.21
N ARG A 68 -7.15 -25.37 -1.76
CA ARG A 68 -5.83 -24.89 -2.24
C ARG A 68 -5.54 -25.28 -3.68
N GLU A 69 -6.11 -26.40 -4.13
CA GLU A 69 -5.88 -26.92 -5.48
C GLU A 69 -6.48 -26.00 -6.56
N GLU A 70 -7.62 -25.36 -6.29
CA GLU A 70 -8.21 -24.36 -7.19
C GLU A 70 -7.21 -23.24 -7.51
N LEU A 71 -6.49 -22.73 -6.49
CA LEU A 71 -5.46 -21.71 -6.70
C LEU A 71 -4.26 -22.25 -7.47
N ASN A 72 -3.82 -23.48 -7.17
CA ASN A 72 -2.69 -24.12 -7.85
C ASN A 72 -2.98 -24.31 -9.35
N GLN A 73 -4.19 -24.74 -9.68
CA GLN A 73 -4.62 -24.88 -11.07
C GLN A 73 -4.69 -23.54 -11.79
N SER A 74 -5.17 -22.49 -11.12
CA SER A 74 -5.18 -21.14 -11.66
C SER A 74 -3.74 -20.63 -11.93
N ILE A 75 -2.82 -20.84 -10.99
CA ILE A 75 -1.40 -20.48 -11.15
C ILE A 75 -0.81 -21.23 -12.37
N LYS A 76 -1.06 -22.54 -12.48
CA LYS A 76 -0.58 -23.34 -13.61
C LYS A 76 -1.12 -22.81 -14.93
N LYS A 77 -2.42 -22.54 -15.01
CA LYS A 77 -3.08 -21.96 -16.20
C LYS A 77 -2.39 -20.67 -16.66
N PHE A 78 -2.11 -19.74 -15.75
CA PHE A 78 -1.49 -18.48 -16.12
C PHE A 78 0.00 -18.60 -16.43
N LYS A 79 0.71 -19.57 -15.83
CA LYS A 79 2.08 -19.92 -16.25
C LYS A 79 2.12 -20.49 -17.67
N ASP A 80 1.15 -21.33 -18.02
CA ASP A 80 1.06 -21.89 -19.37
C ASP A 80 0.67 -20.83 -20.41
N LEU A 81 -0.12 -19.83 -20.01
CA LEU A 81 -0.52 -18.71 -20.87
C LEU A 81 0.63 -17.70 -21.07
N TYR A 82 1.37 -17.38 -20.02
CA TYR A 82 2.45 -16.38 -20.01
C TYR A 82 3.81 -17.05 -19.80
N LYS A 83 4.24 -17.89 -20.78
CA LYS A 83 5.50 -18.65 -20.71
C LYS A 83 6.74 -17.74 -20.77
N ASP A 84 6.65 -16.62 -21.47
CA ASP A 84 7.72 -15.62 -21.49
C ASP A 84 7.69 -14.84 -20.18
N GLU A 85 8.66 -15.14 -19.33
CA GLU A 85 8.80 -14.51 -18.02
C GLU A 85 9.02 -12.99 -18.09
N ASN A 86 9.51 -12.47 -19.21
CA ASN A 86 9.75 -11.05 -19.38
C ASN A 86 8.51 -10.30 -19.88
N ASN A 87 7.52 -11.02 -20.39
CA ASN A 87 6.35 -10.44 -21.07
C ASN A 87 5.02 -10.90 -20.44
N VAL A 88 4.86 -10.67 -19.14
CA VAL A 88 3.59 -10.89 -18.43
C VAL A 88 2.89 -9.54 -18.28
N PRO A 89 1.79 -9.28 -19.00
CA PRO A 89 1.08 -7.99 -18.92
C PRO A 89 0.46 -7.78 -17.54
N ARG A 90 0.29 -6.53 -17.15
CA ARG A 90 -0.41 -6.18 -15.91
C ARG A 90 -1.91 -6.39 -16.09
N PRO A 91 -2.60 -7.09 -15.15
CA PRO A 91 -4.06 -7.17 -15.18
C PRO A 91 -4.71 -5.79 -14.97
N ASP A 92 -5.81 -5.50 -15.65
CA ASP A 92 -6.54 -4.22 -15.57
C ASP A 92 -6.95 -3.84 -14.15
N HIS A 93 -7.25 -4.83 -13.33
CA HIS A 93 -7.63 -4.63 -11.93
C HIS A 93 -6.45 -4.34 -11.00
N TRP A 94 -5.22 -4.53 -11.46
CA TRP A 94 -4.02 -4.34 -10.65
C TRP A 94 -3.48 -2.93 -10.81
N SER A 95 -3.43 -2.16 -9.73
CA SER A 95 -2.94 -0.79 -9.71
C SER A 95 -2.40 -0.45 -8.32
N GLY A 96 -1.90 0.77 -8.15
CA GLY A 96 -1.40 1.32 -6.90
C GLY A 96 -2.15 2.56 -6.45
N TRP A 97 -1.95 2.90 -5.18
CA TRP A 97 -2.45 4.12 -4.57
C TRP A 97 -1.28 4.87 -3.95
N ARG A 98 -1.24 6.18 -4.17
CA ARG A 98 -0.31 7.11 -3.53
C ARG A 98 -1.03 7.86 -2.43
N LEU A 99 -0.43 7.95 -1.26
CA LEU A 99 -0.89 8.85 -0.22
C LEU A 99 -0.28 10.23 -0.45
N LYS A 100 -1.11 11.22 -0.77
CA LYS A 100 -0.76 12.63 -0.82
C LYS A 100 -0.93 13.20 0.59
N HIS A 101 0.18 13.30 1.30
CA HIS A 101 0.18 13.63 2.72
C HIS A 101 -0.03 15.13 2.96
N HIS A 102 -0.77 15.44 4.02
CA HIS A 102 -0.95 16.79 4.55
C HIS A 102 -0.65 16.90 6.05
N GLU A 103 -0.47 15.75 6.74
CA GLU A 103 -0.01 15.70 8.13
C GLU A 103 0.99 14.57 8.31
N ILE A 104 2.04 14.83 9.10
CA ILE A 104 3.03 13.83 9.53
C ILE A 104 3.27 14.04 11.02
N GLU A 105 3.08 13.00 11.82
CA GLU A 105 3.40 13.00 13.24
C GLU A 105 4.55 12.03 13.52
N PHE A 106 5.58 12.52 14.17
CA PHE A 106 6.67 11.76 14.71
C PHE A 106 6.46 11.57 16.20
N TRP A 107 6.51 10.33 16.65
CA TRP A 107 6.34 9.95 18.04
C TRP A 107 7.59 9.20 18.52
N LEU A 108 8.08 9.58 19.69
CA LEU A 108 9.17 8.95 20.39
C LEU A 108 8.67 8.53 21.78
N ASP A 109 8.97 7.28 22.17
CA ASP A 109 8.68 6.81 23.52
C ASP A 109 9.47 7.59 24.56
N GLY A 110 8.80 7.92 25.65
CA GLY A 110 9.36 8.61 26.81
C GLY A 110 9.03 7.90 28.09
N GLU A 111 9.89 8.03 29.10
CA GLU A 111 9.69 7.47 30.42
C GLU A 111 8.35 7.95 31.02
N ASN A 112 7.70 7.09 31.80
CA ASN A 112 6.44 7.37 32.49
C ASN A 112 5.30 7.82 31.55
N ARG A 113 5.33 7.39 30.26
CA ARG A 113 4.39 7.77 29.20
C ARG A 113 4.45 9.26 28.80
N ILE A 114 5.51 9.98 29.17
CA ILE A 114 5.74 11.35 28.72
C ILE A 114 6.42 11.32 27.36
N HIS A 115 5.62 10.99 26.33
CA HIS A 115 6.08 10.80 24.97
C HIS A 115 6.36 12.11 24.27
N GLU A 116 7.42 12.15 23.45
CA GLU A 116 7.65 13.29 22.57
C GLU A 116 6.82 13.14 21.29
N ARG A 117 6.06 14.17 20.96
CA ARG A 117 5.18 14.18 19.79
C ARG A 117 5.38 15.45 18.99
N LEU A 118 5.89 15.28 17.78
CA LEU A 118 6.14 16.37 16.84
C LEU A 118 5.26 16.17 15.62
N LYS A 119 4.40 17.14 15.32
CA LYS A 119 3.50 17.11 14.18
C LYS A 119 3.83 18.20 13.18
N TYR A 120 3.85 17.84 11.92
CA TYR A 120 3.88 18.76 10.79
C TYR A 120 2.52 18.77 10.11
N ILE A 121 1.98 19.95 9.83
CA ILE A 121 0.73 20.17 9.08
C ILE A 121 1.06 21.00 7.86
N LYS A 122 0.60 20.57 6.69
CA LYS A 122 0.78 21.30 5.45
C LYS A 122 -0.22 22.46 5.39
N GLU A 123 0.29 23.68 5.33
CA GLU A 123 -0.49 24.91 5.13
C GLU A 123 0.00 25.56 3.83
N ASN A 124 -0.85 25.57 2.80
CA ASN A 124 -0.49 25.97 1.44
C ASN A 124 0.72 25.17 0.89
N ASN A 125 1.86 25.81 0.66
CA ASN A 125 3.09 25.16 0.18
C ASN A 125 4.14 24.94 1.29
N ASP A 126 3.86 25.36 2.53
CA ASP A 126 4.77 25.27 3.65
C ASP A 126 4.31 24.23 4.70
N TRP A 127 5.21 23.93 5.64
CA TRP A 127 4.96 23.01 6.74
C TRP A 127 5.01 23.75 8.07
N LYS A 128 3.89 23.76 8.76
CA LYS A 128 3.80 24.24 10.14
C LYS A 128 4.19 23.12 11.10
N LYS A 129 5.16 23.38 11.93
CA LYS A 129 5.63 22.50 13.00
C LYS A 129 4.93 22.81 14.30
N ILE A 130 4.38 21.78 14.97
CA ILE A 130 3.75 21.89 16.29
C ILE A 130 4.19 20.75 17.21
N LEU A 131 4.28 21.02 18.50
CA LEU A 131 4.46 20.02 19.52
C LEU A 131 3.09 19.64 20.10
N LEU A 132 2.89 18.36 20.36
CA LEU A 132 1.68 17.85 20.99
C LEU A 132 2.00 17.33 22.39
N SER A 133 1.07 17.51 23.31
CA SER A 133 1.16 16.86 24.62
C SER A 133 1.11 15.34 24.46
N PRO A 134 1.73 14.60 25.40
CA PRO A 134 1.72 13.15 25.44
C PRO A 134 0.30 12.57 25.43
#